data_6541f284c03050f18707166d2b2d5a86
#
_entry.id   6541f284c03050f18707166d2b2d5a86
#
_cell.length_a   1.000
_cell.length_b   1.000
_cell.length_c   1.000
_cell.angle_alpha   90.00
_cell.angle_beta   90.00
_cell.angle_gamma   90.00
#
_symmetry.space_group_name_H-M   'P 1'
#
loop_
_entity.id
_entity.type
_entity.pdbx_description
1 polymer ?
#
loop_
_entity_poly.entity_id
_entity_poly.type
_entity_poly.pdbx_seq_one_letter_code
_entity_poly.pdbx_strand_id
1 'polypeptide(L)'
;MVYKMSKKREILKTATLLFATNGFKETSMGEVAKASGVASATIFYHFNTKDDLFLSVLSSVKDGILEEFSHYFGEKSFASGLEMLEGSVSFYLYLAGSRAEWFLLLHRYYPYKLAEENETCRRHLEDIYNCFIDIFEKALTQGQTDGSIRDLSPRKTALVILSTVDGIVRFKNCNLYDAGALYNELIVCIRQMAANQNQKQ
;
A
#
# COMPACT_ATOMS: atom_id res chain seq x y z
N MET A 1 24.79 -10.65 12.65
CA MET A 1 25.07 -11.27 11.32
C MET A 1 24.33 -10.43 10.28
N VAL A 2 25.03 -9.62 9.48
CA VAL A 2 24.37 -8.78 8.46
C VAL A 2 23.90 -9.71 7.34
N TYR A 3 22.60 -9.94 7.24
CA TYR A 3 22.00 -10.74 6.17
C TYR A 3 22.26 -10.01 4.84
N LYS A 4 23.18 -10.50 4.04
CA LYS A 4 23.48 -9.92 2.72
C LYS A 4 22.25 -10.07 1.84
N MET A 5 21.53 -8.97 1.58
CA MET A 5 20.37 -8.99 0.69
C MET A 5 20.74 -9.61 -0.66
N SER A 6 19.83 -10.39 -1.26
CA SER A 6 20.06 -10.95 -2.58
C SER A 6 20.15 -9.83 -3.61
N LYS A 7 21.00 -9.99 -4.64
CA LYS A 7 21.15 -9.01 -5.73
C LYS A 7 19.79 -8.66 -6.37
N LYS A 8 18.91 -9.66 -6.51
CA LYS A 8 17.56 -9.45 -7.02
C LYS A 8 16.76 -8.48 -6.14
N ARG A 9 16.83 -8.60 -4.81
CA ARG A 9 16.12 -7.71 -3.86
C ARG A 9 16.66 -6.29 -3.91
N GLU A 10 17.99 -6.12 -4.06
CA GLU A 10 18.61 -4.80 -4.24
C GLU A 10 18.14 -4.13 -5.54
N ILE A 11 18.08 -4.88 -6.65
CA ILE A 11 17.58 -4.39 -7.93
C ILE A 11 16.12 -3.95 -7.79
N LEU A 12 15.25 -4.77 -7.18
CA LEU A 12 13.82 -4.45 -7.00
C LEU A 12 13.63 -3.19 -6.15
N LYS A 13 14.34 -3.07 -5.02
CA LYS A 13 14.29 -1.88 -4.16
C LYS A 13 14.71 -0.61 -4.91
N THR A 14 15.82 -0.68 -5.65
CA THR A 14 16.32 0.45 -6.44
C THR A 14 15.38 0.81 -7.58
N ALA A 15 14.84 -0.21 -8.28
CA ALA A 15 13.87 0.01 -9.35
C ALA A 15 12.56 0.64 -8.84
N THR A 16 12.07 0.20 -7.67
CA THR A 16 10.90 0.81 -7.01
C THR A 16 11.12 2.31 -6.81
N LEU A 17 12.26 2.69 -6.22
CA LEU A 17 12.59 4.10 -5.99
C LEU A 17 12.67 4.89 -7.30
N LEU A 18 13.41 4.39 -8.30
CA LEU A 18 13.60 5.10 -9.57
C LEU A 18 12.29 5.22 -10.37
N PHE A 19 11.47 4.16 -10.43
CA PHE A 19 10.16 4.23 -11.07
C PHE A 19 9.20 5.17 -10.34
N ALA A 20 9.27 5.20 -9.01
CA ALA A 20 8.46 6.12 -8.20
C ALA A 20 8.87 7.59 -8.41
N THR A 21 10.18 7.90 -8.44
CA THR A 21 10.68 9.27 -8.51
C THR A 21 10.75 9.82 -9.94
N ASN A 22 11.38 9.07 -10.84
CA ASN A 22 11.62 9.52 -12.20
C ASN A 22 10.48 9.14 -13.16
N GLY A 23 9.74 8.07 -12.82
CA GLY A 23 8.75 7.46 -13.70
C GLY A 23 9.32 6.32 -14.54
N PHE A 24 8.42 5.49 -15.08
CA PHE A 24 8.81 4.30 -15.85
C PHE A 24 9.56 4.67 -17.13
N LYS A 25 9.06 5.62 -17.92
CA LYS A 25 9.65 5.98 -19.23
C LYS A 25 11.07 6.49 -19.08
N GLU A 26 11.29 7.33 -18.10
CA GLU A 26 12.56 8.05 -17.87
C GLU A 26 13.62 7.19 -17.13
N THR A 27 13.28 5.97 -16.73
CA THR A 27 14.20 5.06 -16.04
C THR A 27 14.63 3.95 -16.99
N SER A 28 15.92 3.75 -17.19
CA SER A 28 16.51 2.65 -17.99
C SER A 28 16.99 1.49 -17.13
N MET A 29 17.08 0.29 -17.71
CA MET A 29 17.68 -0.89 -17.06
C MET A 29 19.12 -0.63 -16.63
N GLY A 30 19.88 0.14 -17.44
CA GLY A 30 21.27 0.51 -17.12
C GLY A 30 21.38 1.41 -15.90
N GLU A 31 20.47 2.38 -15.75
CA GLU A 31 20.41 3.25 -14.55
C GLU A 31 20.07 2.45 -13.30
N VAL A 32 19.10 1.52 -13.40
CA VAL A 32 18.78 0.63 -12.27
C VAL A 32 19.99 -0.24 -11.91
N ALA A 33 20.69 -0.82 -12.87
CA ALA A 33 21.91 -1.62 -12.62
C ALA A 33 22.98 -0.79 -11.92
N LYS A 34 23.28 0.41 -12.44
CA LYS A 34 24.25 1.34 -11.86
C LYS A 34 23.88 1.75 -10.43
N ALA A 35 22.63 2.15 -10.21
CA ALA A 35 22.17 2.62 -8.90
C ALA A 35 22.06 1.50 -7.85
N SER A 36 21.79 0.25 -8.28
CA SER A 36 21.77 -0.92 -7.38
C SER A 36 23.17 -1.54 -7.17
N GLY A 37 24.22 -0.98 -7.78
CA GLY A 37 25.60 -1.49 -7.62
C GLY A 37 25.84 -2.87 -8.24
N VAL A 38 25.05 -3.26 -9.27
CA VAL A 38 25.23 -4.53 -9.97
C VAL A 38 25.74 -4.31 -11.39
N ALA A 39 26.41 -5.33 -11.96
CA ALA A 39 26.80 -5.30 -13.37
C ALA A 39 25.54 -5.35 -14.26
N SER A 40 25.58 -4.68 -15.44
CA SER A 40 24.46 -4.70 -16.39
C SER A 40 24.03 -6.13 -16.76
N ALA A 41 24.94 -7.07 -16.91
CA ALA A 41 24.63 -8.47 -17.17
C ALA A 41 23.78 -9.10 -16.03
N THR A 42 23.96 -8.65 -14.79
CA THR A 42 23.22 -9.18 -13.64
C THR A 42 21.74 -8.79 -13.68
N ILE A 43 21.40 -7.56 -14.07
CA ILE A 43 19.99 -7.17 -14.17
C ILE A 43 19.28 -7.95 -15.29
N PHE A 44 19.94 -8.13 -16.45
CA PHE A 44 19.39 -8.92 -17.55
C PHE A 44 19.35 -10.43 -17.27
N TYR A 45 20.16 -10.93 -16.34
CA TYR A 45 20.03 -12.29 -15.83
C TYR A 45 18.72 -12.51 -15.04
N HIS A 46 18.26 -11.48 -14.33
CA HIS A 46 17.04 -11.57 -13.50
C HIS A 46 15.76 -11.11 -14.22
N PHE A 47 15.88 -10.19 -15.17
CA PHE A 47 14.72 -9.54 -15.82
C PHE A 47 15.04 -9.33 -17.31
N ASN A 48 14.25 -9.97 -18.19
CA ASN A 48 14.47 -9.89 -19.63
C ASN A 48 14.18 -8.50 -20.18
N THR A 49 13.13 -7.85 -19.66
CA THR A 49 12.65 -6.56 -20.10
C THR A 49 12.43 -5.60 -18.93
N LYS A 50 12.27 -4.32 -19.24
CA LYS A 50 11.90 -3.31 -18.24
C LYS A 50 10.47 -3.54 -17.71
N ASP A 51 9.58 -4.07 -18.54
CA ASP A 51 8.23 -4.46 -18.11
C ASP A 51 8.25 -5.63 -17.13
N ASP A 52 9.09 -6.67 -17.38
CA ASP A 52 9.28 -7.78 -16.43
C ASP A 52 9.80 -7.29 -15.08
N LEU A 53 10.75 -6.36 -15.10
CA LEU A 53 11.25 -5.72 -13.89
C LEU A 53 10.13 -4.95 -13.18
N PHE A 54 9.31 -4.19 -13.93
CA PHE A 54 8.22 -3.40 -13.37
C PHE A 54 7.13 -4.29 -12.74
N LEU A 55 6.71 -5.37 -13.40
CA LEU A 55 5.77 -6.34 -12.86
C LEU A 55 6.31 -7.00 -11.58
N SER A 56 7.61 -7.32 -11.56
CA SER A 56 8.27 -7.85 -10.36
C SER A 56 8.36 -6.82 -9.23
N VAL A 57 8.49 -5.53 -9.55
CA VAL A 57 8.40 -4.43 -8.57
C VAL A 57 7.00 -4.38 -7.97
N LEU A 58 5.93 -4.42 -8.77
CA LEU A 58 4.55 -4.42 -8.25
C LEU A 58 4.30 -5.63 -7.33
N SER A 59 4.75 -6.82 -7.73
CA SER A 59 4.67 -8.01 -6.87
C SER A 59 5.42 -7.82 -5.54
N SER A 60 6.63 -7.26 -5.59
CA SER A 60 7.44 -7.00 -4.39
C SER A 60 6.81 -5.96 -3.46
N VAL A 61 6.16 -4.94 -4.01
CA VAL A 61 5.41 -3.93 -3.24
C VAL A 61 4.23 -4.58 -2.54
N LYS A 62 3.45 -5.42 -3.24
CA LYS A 62 2.34 -6.19 -2.65
C LYS A 62 2.83 -7.04 -1.47
N ASP A 63 3.86 -7.86 -1.69
CA ASP A 63 4.40 -8.75 -0.67
C ASP A 63 4.91 -7.95 0.55
N GLY A 64 5.57 -6.81 0.30
CA GLY A 64 6.02 -5.90 1.36
C GLY A 64 4.86 -5.29 2.17
N ILE A 65 3.78 -4.87 1.53
CA ILE A 65 2.57 -4.35 2.20
C ILE A 65 1.97 -5.42 3.12
N LEU A 66 1.82 -6.65 2.61
CA LEU A 66 1.29 -7.76 3.40
C LEU A 66 2.19 -8.11 4.60
N GLU A 67 3.51 -8.11 4.42
CA GLU A 67 4.49 -8.35 5.48
C GLU A 67 4.39 -7.28 6.58
N GLU A 68 4.36 -5.99 6.22
CA GLU A 68 4.27 -4.87 7.17
C GLU A 68 2.96 -4.91 7.97
N PHE A 69 1.81 -5.18 7.34
CA PHE A 69 0.55 -5.33 8.05
C PHE A 69 0.50 -6.59 8.92
N SER A 70 1.05 -7.71 8.43
CA SER A 70 1.14 -8.95 9.23
C SER A 70 1.95 -8.73 10.50
N HIS A 71 3.06 -8.02 10.41
CA HIS A 71 3.90 -7.65 11.56
C HIS A 71 3.14 -6.74 12.52
N TYR A 72 2.51 -5.67 12.01
CA TYR A 72 1.71 -4.76 12.81
C TYR A 72 0.62 -5.47 13.62
N PHE A 73 -0.15 -6.35 12.98
CA PHE A 73 -1.21 -7.12 13.66
C PHE A 73 -0.66 -8.20 14.59
N GLY A 74 0.53 -8.73 14.32
CA GLY A 74 1.20 -9.71 15.18
C GLY A 74 1.70 -9.10 16.50
N GLU A 75 1.99 -7.79 16.52
CA GLU A 75 2.51 -7.08 17.69
C GLU A 75 1.42 -6.36 18.50
N LYS A 76 0.20 -6.22 17.95
CA LYS A 76 -0.89 -5.47 18.60
C LYS A 76 -2.09 -6.35 18.92
N SER A 77 -2.67 -6.09 20.09
CA SER A 77 -4.01 -6.53 20.44
C SER A 77 -4.96 -5.33 20.39
N PHE A 78 -6.19 -5.58 19.95
CA PHE A 78 -7.25 -4.57 19.85
C PHE A 78 -8.40 -4.97 20.76
N ALA A 79 -8.92 -4.02 21.54
CA ALA A 79 -10.04 -4.26 22.45
C ALA A 79 -11.37 -4.45 21.67
N SER A 80 -11.46 -3.95 20.44
CA SER A 80 -12.66 -4.07 19.59
C SER A 80 -12.31 -3.99 18.11
N GLY A 81 -13.25 -4.41 17.25
CA GLY A 81 -13.12 -4.24 15.81
C GLY A 81 -13.08 -2.77 15.38
N LEU A 82 -13.74 -1.86 16.11
CA LEU A 82 -13.63 -0.42 15.86
C LEU A 82 -12.20 0.09 16.11
N GLU A 83 -11.58 -0.31 17.23
CA GLU A 83 -10.18 0.04 17.52
C GLU A 83 -9.23 -0.57 16.48
N MET A 84 -9.50 -1.81 16.05
CA MET A 84 -8.74 -2.47 14.97
C MET A 84 -8.85 -1.70 13.66
N LEU A 85 -10.03 -1.17 13.30
CA LEU A 85 -10.25 -0.37 12.11
C LEU A 85 -9.45 0.95 12.18
N GLU A 86 -9.57 1.69 13.27
CA GLU A 86 -8.85 2.94 13.49
C GLU A 86 -7.33 2.71 13.48
N GLY A 87 -6.87 1.63 14.10
CA GLY A 87 -5.47 1.20 14.08
C GLY A 87 -4.98 0.85 12.69
N SER A 88 -5.80 0.17 11.88
CA SER A 88 -5.48 -0.19 10.49
C SER A 88 -5.34 1.03 9.60
N VAL A 89 -6.22 2.01 9.75
CA VAL A 89 -6.15 3.29 9.03
C VAL A 89 -4.93 4.10 9.45
N SER A 90 -4.64 4.16 10.74
CA SER A 90 -3.45 4.82 11.28
C SER A 90 -2.18 4.20 10.74
N PHE A 91 -2.14 2.86 10.69
CA PHE A 91 -0.99 2.13 10.15
C PHE A 91 -0.84 2.31 8.64
N TYR A 92 -1.94 2.38 7.88
CA TYR A 92 -1.88 2.71 6.44
C TYR A 92 -1.18 4.06 6.21
N LEU A 93 -1.56 5.11 6.96
CA LEU A 93 -0.93 6.43 6.86
C LEU A 93 0.54 6.42 7.29
N TYR A 94 0.87 5.68 8.36
CA TYR A 94 2.25 5.46 8.78
C TYR A 94 3.06 4.77 7.69
N LEU A 95 2.53 3.69 7.09
CA LEU A 95 3.18 2.94 6.02
C LEU A 95 3.39 3.82 4.78
N ALA A 96 2.39 4.64 4.41
CA ALA A 96 2.51 5.58 3.32
C ALA A 96 3.59 6.66 3.54
N GLY A 97 3.90 6.97 4.79
CA GLY A 97 5.03 7.84 5.15
C GLY A 97 6.38 7.11 5.17
N SER A 98 6.43 5.92 5.76
CA SER A 98 7.67 5.14 5.97
C SER A 98 8.13 4.41 4.70
N ARG A 99 7.21 4.12 3.77
CA ARG A 99 7.43 3.48 2.46
C ARG A 99 6.89 4.37 1.34
N ALA A 100 7.22 5.66 1.38
CA ALA A 100 6.67 6.65 0.47
C ALA A 100 6.85 6.29 -1.01
N GLU A 101 7.95 5.61 -1.36
CA GLU A 101 8.22 5.17 -2.72
C GLU A 101 7.20 4.14 -3.24
N TRP A 102 6.59 3.31 -2.37
CA TRP A 102 5.54 2.37 -2.79
C TRP A 102 4.27 3.12 -3.21
N PHE A 103 3.81 4.03 -2.37
CA PHE A 103 2.59 4.81 -2.63
C PHE A 103 2.80 5.82 -3.77
N LEU A 104 3.99 6.42 -3.88
CA LEU A 104 4.32 7.28 -5.00
C LEU A 104 4.30 6.50 -6.33
N LEU A 105 4.83 5.26 -6.35
CA LEU A 105 4.78 4.37 -7.50
C LEU A 105 3.32 4.03 -7.89
N LEU A 106 2.50 3.64 -6.90
CA LEU A 106 1.09 3.29 -7.10
C LEU A 106 0.25 4.49 -7.59
N HIS A 107 0.61 5.71 -7.22
CA HIS A 107 -0.08 6.92 -7.67
C HIS A 107 0.41 7.47 -9.00
N ARG A 108 1.43 6.86 -9.63
CA ARG A 108 1.86 7.21 -10.99
C ARG A 108 0.82 6.76 -12.03
N TYR A 109 0.81 7.44 -13.16
CA TYR A 109 -0.08 7.10 -14.28
C TYR A 109 0.26 5.75 -14.94
N TYR A 110 1.55 5.41 -15.03
CA TYR A 110 2.02 4.27 -15.82
C TYR A 110 1.46 2.90 -15.38
N PRO A 111 1.38 2.54 -14.08
CA PRO A 111 0.77 1.27 -13.66
C PRO A 111 -0.63 1.05 -14.23
N TYR A 112 -1.47 2.08 -14.20
CA TYR A 112 -2.84 2.02 -14.70
C TYR A 112 -2.90 1.95 -16.22
N LYS A 113 -2.03 2.72 -16.91
CA LYS A 113 -1.93 2.66 -18.37
C LYS A 113 -1.47 1.28 -18.85
N LEU A 114 -0.48 0.69 -18.17
CA LEU A 114 -0.03 -0.67 -18.49
C LEU A 114 -1.15 -1.70 -18.24
N ALA A 115 -1.92 -1.55 -17.16
CA ALA A 115 -3.01 -2.45 -16.82
C ALA A 115 -4.17 -2.46 -17.84
N GLU A 116 -4.28 -1.45 -18.72
CA GLU A 116 -5.24 -1.46 -19.82
C GLU A 116 -4.94 -2.56 -20.84
N GLU A 117 -3.64 -2.86 -21.06
CA GLU A 117 -3.15 -3.76 -22.11
C GLU A 117 -2.47 -5.02 -21.55
N ASN A 118 -2.12 -5.04 -20.26
CA ASN A 118 -1.41 -6.12 -19.60
C ASN A 118 -2.19 -6.66 -18.40
N GLU A 119 -2.80 -7.84 -18.57
CA GLU A 119 -3.62 -8.48 -17.54
C GLU A 119 -2.82 -8.84 -16.27
N THR A 120 -1.53 -9.17 -16.39
CA THR A 120 -0.67 -9.44 -15.22
C THR A 120 -0.48 -8.18 -14.39
N CYS A 121 -0.26 -7.02 -15.03
CA CYS A 121 -0.19 -5.73 -14.35
C CYS A 121 -1.52 -5.41 -13.65
N ARG A 122 -2.65 -5.60 -14.35
CA ARG A 122 -3.99 -5.40 -13.78
C ARG A 122 -4.18 -6.23 -12.53
N ARG A 123 -3.90 -7.53 -12.58
CA ARG A 123 -4.01 -8.44 -11.42
C ARG A 123 -3.12 -8.00 -10.25
N HIS A 124 -1.88 -7.55 -10.51
CA HIS A 124 -1.03 -7.04 -9.43
C HIS A 124 -1.62 -5.81 -8.76
N LEU A 125 -2.21 -4.87 -9.50
CA LEU A 125 -2.88 -3.71 -8.92
C LEU A 125 -4.12 -4.12 -8.13
N GLU A 126 -4.96 -4.98 -8.70
CA GLU A 126 -6.15 -5.50 -8.02
C GLU A 126 -5.77 -6.21 -6.71
N ASP A 127 -4.74 -7.04 -6.73
CA ASP A 127 -4.23 -7.73 -5.53
C ASP A 127 -3.74 -6.75 -4.46
N ILE A 128 -3.02 -5.69 -4.87
CA ILE A 128 -2.53 -4.66 -3.94
C ILE A 128 -3.70 -3.94 -3.27
N TYR A 129 -4.69 -3.49 -4.05
CA TYR A 129 -5.85 -2.79 -3.48
C TYR A 129 -6.75 -3.72 -2.68
N ASN A 130 -6.95 -4.96 -3.14
CA ASN A 130 -7.72 -5.96 -2.40
C ASN A 130 -7.10 -6.29 -1.04
N CYS A 131 -5.75 -6.35 -0.92
CA CYS A 131 -5.16 -6.61 0.39
C CYS A 131 -5.49 -5.52 1.43
N PHE A 132 -5.55 -4.24 1.04
CA PHE A 132 -5.99 -3.18 1.92
C PHE A 132 -7.49 -3.27 2.26
N ILE A 133 -8.32 -3.57 1.24
CA ILE A 133 -9.76 -3.74 1.43
C ILE A 133 -10.04 -4.88 2.42
N ASP A 134 -9.37 -6.02 2.25
CA ASP A 134 -9.53 -7.21 3.10
C ASP A 134 -9.13 -6.93 4.56
N ILE A 135 -8.10 -6.11 4.78
CA ILE A 135 -7.67 -5.66 6.11
C ILE A 135 -8.76 -4.84 6.79
N PHE A 136 -9.32 -3.84 6.09
CA PHE A 136 -10.40 -3.00 6.64
C PHE A 136 -11.70 -3.79 6.80
N GLU A 137 -12.05 -4.66 5.84
CA GLU A 137 -13.21 -5.53 5.90
C GLU A 137 -13.16 -6.47 7.11
N LYS A 138 -11.99 -7.05 7.40
CA LYS A 138 -11.77 -7.88 8.59
C LYS A 138 -12.08 -7.13 9.87
N ALA A 139 -11.58 -5.90 10.01
CA ALA A 139 -11.81 -5.06 11.18
C ALA A 139 -13.30 -4.70 11.32
N LEU A 140 -13.97 -4.34 10.21
CA LEU A 140 -15.39 -4.04 10.17
C LEU A 140 -16.25 -5.25 10.58
N THR A 141 -15.95 -6.43 10.04
CA THR A 141 -16.65 -7.68 10.38
C THR A 141 -16.45 -8.06 11.84
N GLN A 142 -15.23 -7.91 12.37
CA GLN A 142 -14.94 -8.13 13.79
C GLN A 142 -15.76 -7.19 14.66
N GLY A 143 -15.85 -5.89 14.28
CA GLY A 143 -16.60 -4.89 15.03
C GLY A 143 -18.12 -5.11 14.99
N GLN A 144 -18.65 -5.68 13.92
CA GLN A 144 -20.06 -6.12 13.91
C GLN A 144 -20.28 -7.30 14.85
N THR A 145 -19.31 -8.20 14.93
CA THR A 145 -19.39 -9.38 15.81
C THR A 145 -19.32 -8.99 17.29
N ASP A 146 -18.45 -8.04 17.65
CA ASP A 146 -18.29 -7.57 19.04
C ASP A 146 -19.24 -6.40 19.40
N GLY A 147 -20.05 -5.94 18.45
CA GLY A 147 -21.02 -4.87 18.63
C GLY A 147 -20.45 -3.45 18.59
N SER A 148 -19.14 -3.26 18.42
CA SER A 148 -18.51 -1.93 18.36
C SER A 148 -18.79 -1.18 17.06
N ILE A 149 -19.13 -1.91 15.98
CA ILE A 149 -19.51 -1.36 14.69
C ILE A 149 -20.98 -1.67 14.39
N ARG A 150 -21.70 -0.67 13.86
CA ARG A 150 -23.10 -0.80 13.47
C ARG A 150 -23.28 -1.75 12.29
N ASP A 151 -24.51 -2.14 12.03
CA ASP A 151 -24.85 -2.89 10.81
C ASP A 151 -24.61 -2.04 9.56
N LEU A 152 -23.73 -2.56 8.70
CA LEU A 152 -23.30 -1.97 7.43
C LEU A 152 -22.72 -3.07 6.52
N SER A 153 -22.49 -2.76 5.23
CA SER A 153 -21.82 -3.68 4.31
C SER A 153 -20.30 -3.59 4.50
N PRO A 154 -19.63 -4.57 5.13
CA PRO A 154 -18.21 -4.44 5.48
C PRO A 154 -17.33 -4.13 4.25
N ARG A 155 -17.45 -4.92 3.17
CA ARG A 155 -16.63 -4.73 1.96
C ARG A 155 -16.88 -3.39 1.28
N LYS A 156 -18.13 -2.95 1.16
CA LYS A 156 -18.45 -1.64 0.54
C LYS A 156 -17.93 -0.49 1.40
N THR A 157 -18.05 -0.60 2.71
CA THR A 157 -17.51 0.39 3.65
C THR A 157 -15.99 0.41 3.63
N ALA A 158 -15.33 -0.74 3.56
CA ALA A 158 -13.88 -0.85 3.40
C ALA A 158 -13.37 -0.13 2.14
N LEU A 159 -14.10 -0.27 1.02
CA LEU A 159 -13.79 0.44 -0.24
C LEU A 159 -13.89 1.97 -0.07
N VAL A 160 -14.94 2.47 0.60
CA VAL A 160 -15.12 3.90 0.86
C VAL A 160 -13.99 4.42 1.76
N ILE A 161 -13.65 3.68 2.83
CA ILE A 161 -12.55 4.03 3.73
C ILE A 161 -11.23 4.07 2.96
N LEU A 162 -10.92 3.03 2.19
CA LEU A 162 -9.69 2.98 1.39
C LEU A 162 -9.62 4.16 0.43
N SER A 163 -10.69 4.46 -0.31
CA SER A 163 -10.72 5.58 -1.25
C SER A 163 -10.46 6.93 -0.57
N THR A 164 -10.95 7.10 0.66
CA THR A 164 -10.75 8.33 1.44
C THR A 164 -9.29 8.44 1.91
N VAL A 165 -8.76 7.37 2.51
CA VAL A 165 -7.40 7.34 3.07
C VAL A 165 -6.35 7.47 1.97
N ASP A 166 -6.51 6.72 0.87
CA ASP A 166 -5.61 6.75 -0.29
C ASP A 166 -5.65 8.12 -0.99
N GLY A 167 -6.83 8.74 -1.09
CA GLY A 167 -6.99 10.11 -1.60
C GLY A 167 -6.19 11.14 -0.80
N ILE A 168 -6.18 11.04 0.53
CA ILE A 168 -5.38 11.90 1.41
C ILE A 168 -3.88 11.70 1.16
N VAL A 169 -3.43 10.43 1.06
CA VAL A 169 -2.02 10.11 0.75
C VAL A 169 -1.65 10.63 -0.65
N ARG A 170 -2.55 10.55 -1.61
CA ARG A 170 -2.32 11.08 -2.96
C ARG A 170 -2.15 12.60 -2.94
N PHE A 171 -2.95 13.33 -2.17
CA PHE A 171 -2.77 14.79 -2.01
C PHE A 171 -1.38 15.13 -1.47
N LYS A 172 -0.89 14.38 -0.47
CA LYS A 172 0.47 14.54 0.05
C LYS A 172 1.52 14.25 -1.03
N ASN A 173 1.38 13.15 -1.77
CA ASN A 173 2.33 12.77 -2.81
C ASN A 173 2.38 13.76 -3.97
N CYS A 174 1.28 14.50 -4.21
CA CYS A 174 1.20 15.59 -5.19
C CYS A 174 1.59 16.96 -4.61
N ASN A 175 2.02 17.05 -3.35
CA ASN A 175 2.32 18.31 -2.63
C ASN A 175 1.15 19.31 -2.61
N LEU A 176 -0.09 18.81 -2.58
CA LEU A 176 -1.29 19.66 -2.54
C LEU A 176 -1.73 19.96 -1.11
N TYR A 177 -1.79 18.94 -0.24
CA TYR A 177 -2.19 19.06 1.15
C TYR A 177 -1.35 18.14 2.05
N ASP A 178 -1.18 18.54 3.32
CA ASP A 178 -0.50 17.71 4.31
C ASP A 178 -1.48 16.65 4.87
N ALA A 179 -1.22 15.38 4.58
CA ALA A 179 -2.01 14.28 5.10
C ALA A 179 -1.98 14.17 6.64
N GLY A 180 -0.88 14.60 7.28
CA GLY A 180 -0.74 14.59 8.74
C GLY A 180 -1.71 15.54 9.42
N ALA A 181 -1.97 16.72 8.82
CA ALA A 181 -2.93 17.68 9.35
C ALA A 181 -4.39 17.18 9.34
N LEU A 182 -4.71 16.20 8.49
CA LEU A 182 -6.06 15.66 8.36
C LEU A 182 -6.29 14.38 9.18
N TYR A 183 -5.29 13.91 9.92
CA TYR A 183 -5.35 12.63 10.63
C TYR A 183 -6.52 12.54 11.63
N ASN A 184 -6.65 13.55 12.50
CA ASN A 184 -7.68 13.54 13.54
C ASN A 184 -9.09 13.57 12.94
N GLU A 185 -9.32 14.41 11.94
CA GLU A 185 -10.60 14.52 11.23
C GLU A 185 -10.95 13.23 10.49
N LEU A 186 -9.95 12.58 9.89
CA LEU A 186 -10.13 11.30 9.23
C LEU A 186 -10.61 10.23 10.22
N ILE A 187 -9.95 10.09 11.38
CA ILE A 187 -10.35 9.13 12.42
C ILE A 187 -11.76 9.44 12.95
N VAL A 188 -12.07 10.72 13.19
CA VAL A 188 -13.42 11.14 13.61
C VAL A 188 -14.46 10.76 12.56
N CYS A 189 -14.21 11.03 11.28
CA CYS A 189 -15.14 10.68 10.19
C CYS A 189 -15.34 9.16 10.08
N ILE A 190 -14.28 8.36 10.18
CA ILE A 190 -14.35 6.88 10.14
C ILE A 190 -15.16 6.37 11.33
N ARG A 191 -14.92 6.91 12.54
CA ARG A 191 -15.67 6.55 13.73
C ARG A 191 -17.15 6.89 13.58
N GLN A 192 -17.49 8.08 13.10
CA GLN A 192 -18.89 8.48 12.85
C GLN A 192 -19.55 7.59 11.80
N MET A 193 -18.80 7.16 10.77
CA MET A 193 -19.29 6.26 9.74
C MET A 193 -19.59 4.86 10.28
N ALA A 194 -18.73 4.32 11.13
CA ALA A 194 -18.72 2.91 11.47
C ALA A 194 -19.21 2.57 12.88
N ALA A 195 -18.98 3.44 13.89
CA ALA A 195 -19.27 3.12 15.27
C ALA A 195 -20.76 2.87 15.54
N ASN A 196 -21.03 1.92 16.41
CA ASN A 196 -22.37 1.70 16.95
C ASN A 196 -22.68 2.77 18.00
N GLN A 197 -23.63 3.66 17.70
CA GLN A 197 -23.98 4.78 18.58
C GLN A 197 -24.71 4.36 19.86
N ASN A 198 -25.20 3.11 19.92
CA ASN A 198 -25.96 2.59 21.06
C ASN A 198 -25.09 2.10 22.23
N GLN A 199 -23.77 2.18 22.15
CA GLN A 199 -22.83 1.80 23.23
C GLN A 199 -22.46 2.95 24.18
N LYS A 200 -23.14 4.11 24.11
CA LYS A 200 -23.02 5.17 25.12
C LYS A 200 -24.10 4.97 26.17
N GLN A 201 -23.93 3.96 27.03
CA GLN A 201 -24.52 3.95 28.39
C GLN A 201 -23.52 3.41 29.38
#